data_85991c6bbabd92f91898e1fe00d19b65
#
_entry.id   85991c6bbabd92f91898e1fe00d19b65
#
_cell.length_a   1.000
_cell.length_b   1.000
_cell.length_c   1.000
_cell.angle_alpha   90.00
_cell.angle_beta   90.00
_cell.angle_gamma   90.00
#
_symmetry.space_group_name_H-M   'P 1'
#
loop_
_entity.id
_entity.type
_entity.pdbx_description
1 polymer ?
#
loop_
_entity_poly.entity_id
_entity_poly.type
_entity_poly.pdbx_seq_one_letter_code
_entity_poly.pdbx_strand_id
1 'polypeptide(L)'
;SFSDDKEYMDFACDLKEFIDEDKVSEYQSRINTRNSDIFRQITSDTKSMVSQEGNIRGVVDQINADFKEKNFVGIIQCIEMRIDPSQNKIVNLLKEIDARVPYPTVKMYLGYLTGEDRYFGEALSLPVGYCAPFRLETVPVLEKAKSVCSDSSLPYYYLGNLYYNIQPDNAIREWEKCVAIQPDNDLAWRNLGWAHWLHTKDYAKSADCYRKAIELNPDAALYLEECDQVLEALGTPVQERYDLLKSHHATAEKRYYPLAQEVITGTYVGDYDYVLDLLDRCYFPTREGVANFHDNFVDALILAGEEKIAEGKVEQAVTLYKKAFTYPENHQVFLVDERATHDAQINYCLGEAYAALGQDAEAEKYWKLAAEQDYELKGSKDFRYWTGLALERLGRKAEAEAIFSALVADGEAAVVTQHVNFYGAEGTTGVTVDIINSAAYYTQALGHLGLGHRGKAKRLFAEVQRLKPDHLWANEFMKQFEK
;
A
#
# COMPACT_ATOMS: atom_id res chain seq x y z
N SER A 1 -7.26 8.79 8.22
CA SER A 1 -7.82 7.69 9.01
C SER A 1 -7.03 7.61 10.30
N PHE A 2 -7.69 7.74 11.43
CA PHE A 2 -7.06 7.50 12.72
C PHE A 2 -6.65 6.03 12.77
N SER A 3 -5.37 5.77 12.86
CA SER A 3 -4.81 4.41 12.78
C SER A 3 -4.74 3.71 14.14
N ASP A 4 -5.21 4.35 15.21
CA ASP A 4 -5.18 3.77 16.55
C ASP A 4 -6.41 4.19 17.38
N ASP A 5 -7.17 3.21 17.84
CA ASP A 5 -8.30 3.41 18.76
C ASP A 5 -7.88 4.16 20.03
N LYS A 6 -6.60 4.10 20.41
CA LYS A 6 -6.06 4.79 21.57
C LYS A 6 -5.92 6.29 21.34
N GLU A 7 -5.36 6.71 20.18
CA GLU A 7 -5.30 8.15 19.81
C GLU A 7 -6.70 8.76 19.69
N TYR A 8 -7.65 8.01 19.12
CA TYR A 8 -9.04 8.40 19.05
C TYR A 8 -9.67 8.53 20.45
N MET A 9 -9.37 7.59 21.35
CA MET A 9 -9.89 7.61 22.73
C MET A 9 -9.24 8.70 23.59
N ASP A 10 -7.94 8.99 23.40
CA ASP A 10 -7.24 10.08 24.11
C ASP A 10 -7.77 11.45 23.65
N PHE A 11 -7.93 11.66 22.36
CA PHE A 11 -8.61 12.84 21.81
C PHE A 11 -10.06 12.93 22.29
N ALA A 12 -10.75 11.80 22.45
CA ALA A 12 -12.07 11.70 23.00
C ALA A 12 -12.14 12.05 24.49
N CYS A 13 -11.06 11.79 25.25
CA CYS A 13 -10.96 12.14 26.66
C CYS A 13 -10.67 13.63 26.87
N ASP A 14 -9.81 14.23 26.04
CA ASP A 14 -9.51 15.66 26.11
C ASP A 14 -10.73 16.55 25.82
N LEU A 15 -11.67 16.03 25.01
CA LEU A 15 -12.94 16.72 24.75
C LEU A 15 -14.01 16.49 25.84
N LYS A 16 -13.77 15.58 26.80
CA LYS A 16 -14.73 15.31 27.90
C LYS A 16 -15.01 16.52 28.76
N GLU A 17 -14.07 17.45 28.91
CA GLU A 17 -14.29 18.71 29.65
C GLU A 17 -15.35 19.62 29.01
N PHE A 18 -15.74 19.34 27.76
CA PHE A 18 -16.72 20.12 26.99
C PHE A 18 -18.06 19.39 26.80
N ILE A 19 -18.20 18.18 27.34
CA ILE A 19 -19.40 17.36 27.16
C ILE A 19 -20.27 17.40 28.44
N ASP A 20 -21.54 17.72 28.25
CA ASP A 20 -22.58 17.57 29.27
C ASP A 20 -22.85 16.06 29.46
N GLU A 21 -22.43 15.50 30.61
CA GLU A 21 -22.50 14.06 30.91
C GLU A 21 -23.93 13.51 30.86
N ASP A 22 -24.95 14.32 31.14
CA ASP A 22 -26.36 13.88 31.11
C ASP A 22 -26.87 13.55 29.69
N LYS A 23 -26.18 14.01 28.65
CA LYS A 23 -26.54 13.75 27.24
C LYS A 23 -25.71 12.69 26.55
N VAL A 24 -24.67 12.19 27.18
CA VAL A 24 -23.76 11.18 26.60
C VAL A 24 -24.50 9.89 26.19
N SER A 25 -25.42 9.41 27.03
CA SER A 25 -26.18 8.18 26.77
C SER A 25 -27.18 8.35 25.60
N GLU A 26 -27.77 9.53 25.45
CA GLU A 26 -28.67 9.85 24.33
C GLU A 26 -27.88 9.90 23.00
N TYR A 27 -26.71 10.51 23.04
CA TYR A 27 -25.84 10.61 21.86
C TYR A 27 -25.22 9.26 21.46
N GLN A 28 -24.83 8.43 22.45
CA GLN A 28 -24.33 7.08 22.19
C GLN A 28 -25.39 6.18 21.56
N SER A 29 -26.64 6.33 21.97
CA SER A 29 -27.78 5.65 21.32
C SER A 29 -27.98 6.11 19.87
N ARG A 30 -27.74 7.37 19.57
CA ARG A 30 -27.81 7.94 18.21
C ARG A 30 -26.63 7.50 17.32
N ILE A 31 -25.44 7.42 17.87
CA ILE A 31 -24.23 6.94 17.15
C ILE A 31 -24.37 5.47 16.75
N ASN A 32 -25.01 4.65 17.58
CA ASN A 32 -25.23 3.23 17.32
C ASN A 32 -26.32 2.97 16.27
N THR A 33 -27.15 3.95 15.94
CA THR A 33 -28.10 3.87 14.82
C THR A 33 -27.38 4.36 13.55
N ARG A 34 -26.85 3.43 12.76
CA ARG A 34 -26.00 3.62 11.58
C ARG A 34 -26.23 4.90 10.76
N ASN A 35 -25.27 5.75 10.85
CA ASN A 35 -24.58 6.70 9.93
C ASN A 35 -25.34 7.39 8.79
N SER A 36 -26.13 6.79 7.97
CA SER A 36 -26.71 7.43 6.80
C SER A 36 -27.96 8.27 7.12
N ASP A 37 -28.74 7.87 8.11
CA ASP A 37 -30.00 8.54 8.41
C ASP A 37 -29.78 9.74 9.34
N ILE A 38 -28.85 9.64 10.30
CA ILE A 38 -28.45 10.75 11.16
C ILE A 38 -27.78 11.84 10.33
N PHE A 39 -26.91 11.48 9.42
CA PHE A 39 -26.24 12.43 8.53
C PHE A 39 -27.23 13.17 7.61
N ARG A 40 -28.22 12.45 7.06
CA ARG A 40 -29.31 13.05 6.29
C ARG A 40 -30.20 13.92 7.17
N GLN A 41 -30.48 13.50 8.38
CA GLN A 41 -31.31 14.24 9.34
C GLN A 41 -30.62 15.54 9.76
N ILE A 42 -29.34 15.49 10.17
CA ILE A 42 -28.53 16.67 10.51
C ILE A 42 -28.45 17.63 9.32
N THR A 43 -28.19 17.13 8.12
CA THR A 43 -28.13 17.93 6.90
C THR A 43 -29.48 18.54 6.54
N SER A 44 -30.58 17.81 6.73
CA SER A 44 -31.94 18.29 6.50
C SER A 44 -32.36 19.35 7.53
N ASP A 45 -32.09 19.08 8.80
CA ASP A 45 -32.43 19.97 9.89
C ASP A 45 -31.62 21.27 9.81
N THR A 46 -30.34 21.19 9.47
CA THR A 46 -29.49 22.37 9.27
C THR A 46 -29.95 23.19 8.05
N LYS A 47 -30.31 22.53 6.94
CA LYS A 47 -30.92 23.25 5.79
C LYS A 47 -32.24 23.93 6.14
N SER A 48 -33.08 23.25 6.91
CA SER A 48 -34.35 23.80 7.38
C SER A 48 -34.14 25.01 8.31
N MET A 49 -33.17 24.92 9.22
CA MET A 49 -32.80 25.98 10.14
C MET A 49 -32.22 27.20 9.45
N VAL A 50 -31.38 27.00 8.42
CA VAL A 50 -30.79 28.11 7.62
C VAL A 50 -31.81 28.74 6.70
N SER A 51 -32.81 27.99 6.23
CA SER A 51 -33.88 28.50 5.35
C SER A 51 -35.02 29.22 6.10
N GLN A 52 -35.13 29.04 7.40
CA GLN A 52 -36.07 29.81 8.24
C GLN A 52 -35.42 31.13 8.62
N GLU A 53 -36.01 32.24 8.18
CA GLU A 53 -35.55 33.59 8.43
C GLU A 53 -35.06 33.78 9.86
N GLY A 54 -33.76 33.94 10.03
CA GLY A 54 -33.14 34.40 11.27
C GLY A 54 -32.99 33.38 12.41
N ASN A 55 -33.23 32.09 12.20
CA ASN A 55 -33.05 31.11 13.29
C ASN A 55 -31.61 30.60 13.41
N ILE A 56 -30.68 31.53 13.57
CA ILE A 56 -29.27 31.30 13.81
C ILE A 56 -29.03 30.49 15.09
N ARG A 57 -29.94 30.64 16.08
CA ARG A 57 -29.84 29.88 17.33
C ARG A 57 -29.89 28.37 17.08
N GLY A 58 -30.73 27.91 16.13
CA GLY A 58 -30.78 26.50 15.76
C GLY A 58 -29.50 26.01 15.09
N VAL A 59 -28.84 26.86 14.25
CA VAL A 59 -27.51 26.54 13.66
C VAL A 59 -26.46 26.50 14.78
N VAL A 60 -26.48 27.43 15.72
CA VAL A 60 -25.58 27.44 16.90
C VAL A 60 -25.76 26.18 17.73
N ASP A 61 -27.03 25.83 18.03
CA ASP A 61 -27.35 24.64 18.82
C ASP A 61 -26.91 23.36 18.10
N GLN A 62 -27.05 23.29 16.76
CA GLN A 62 -26.59 22.17 15.99
C GLN A 62 -25.05 22.07 15.95
N ILE A 63 -24.35 23.19 15.74
CA ILE A 63 -22.89 23.23 15.82
C ILE A 63 -22.40 22.84 17.22
N ASN A 64 -23.04 23.30 18.25
CA ASN A 64 -22.72 22.91 19.63
C ASN A 64 -22.99 21.41 19.87
N ALA A 65 -24.05 20.84 19.29
CA ALA A 65 -24.34 19.41 19.35
C ALA A 65 -23.26 18.62 18.59
N ASP A 66 -22.94 19.05 17.38
CA ASP A 66 -21.88 18.42 16.57
C ASP A 66 -20.50 18.49 17.24
N PHE A 67 -20.23 19.60 17.95
CA PHE A 67 -19.03 19.74 18.77
C PHE A 67 -19.00 18.73 19.93
N LYS A 68 -20.13 18.57 20.62
CA LYS A 68 -20.28 17.60 21.71
C LYS A 68 -20.18 16.15 21.21
N GLU A 69 -20.69 15.88 20.02
CA GLU A 69 -20.61 14.57 19.36
C GLU A 69 -19.26 14.34 18.65
N LYS A 70 -18.33 15.31 18.69
CA LYS A 70 -17.04 15.28 17.96
C LYS A 70 -17.21 15.16 16.44
N ASN A 71 -18.33 15.58 15.92
CA ASN A 71 -18.61 15.59 14.50
C ASN A 71 -18.01 16.84 13.83
N PHE A 72 -16.68 16.90 13.72
CA PHE A 72 -15.99 18.01 13.05
C PHE A 72 -16.39 18.19 11.59
N VAL A 73 -16.74 17.09 10.92
CA VAL A 73 -17.24 17.12 9.54
C VAL A 73 -18.58 17.85 9.49
N GLY A 74 -19.49 17.60 10.44
CA GLY A 74 -20.76 18.32 10.56
C GLY A 74 -20.56 19.80 10.82
N ILE A 75 -19.61 20.17 11.69
CA ILE A 75 -19.28 21.58 11.98
C ILE A 75 -18.78 22.28 10.72
N ILE A 76 -17.84 21.66 9.98
CA ILE A 76 -17.31 22.23 8.75
C ILE A 76 -18.41 22.35 7.70
N GLN A 77 -19.28 21.35 7.56
CA GLN A 77 -20.43 21.40 6.66
C GLN A 77 -21.40 22.52 6.99
N CYS A 78 -21.68 22.76 8.28
CA CYS A 78 -22.52 23.87 8.71
C CYS A 78 -21.89 25.23 8.40
N ILE A 79 -20.55 25.34 8.50
CA ILE A 79 -19.79 26.56 8.16
C ILE A 79 -19.75 26.78 6.65
N GLU A 80 -19.62 25.71 5.86
CA GLU A 80 -19.53 25.74 4.41
C GLU A 80 -20.92 25.85 3.72
N MET A 81 -22.03 25.58 4.41
CA MET A 81 -23.36 25.92 3.90
C MET A 81 -23.48 27.43 3.80
N ARG A 82 -23.86 27.91 2.60
CA ARG A 82 -24.00 29.31 2.22
C ARG A 82 -24.68 30.13 3.33
N ILE A 83 -23.89 30.77 4.15
CA ILE A 83 -24.32 31.63 5.21
C ILE A 83 -24.30 33.05 4.65
N ASP A 84 -25.40 33.77 4.75
CA ASP A 84 -25.44 35.17 4.33
C ASP A 84 -24.41 35.99 5.13
N PRO A 85 -23.36 36.55 4.47
CA PRO A 85 -22.27 37.25 5.15
C PRO A 85 -22.75 38.51 5.92
N SER A 86 -23.93 39.02 5.65
CA SER A 86 -24.50 40.18 6.37
C SER A 86 -24.93 39.86 7.80
N GLN A 87 -24.93 38.60 8.22
CA GLN A 87 -25.40 38.18 9.51
C GLN A 87 -24.28 38.17 10.58
N ASN A 88 -24.10 39.24 11.31
CA ASN A 88 -23.17 39.38 12.43
C ASN A 88 -23.21 38.23 13.46
N LYS A 89 -24.31 37.48 13.55
CA LYS A 89 -24.47 36.33 14.45
C LYS A 89 -23.61 35.15 14.07
N ILE A 90 -23.37 34.92 12.76
CA ILE A 90 -22.53 33.84 12.26
C ILE A 90 -21.07 34.12 12.52
N VAL A 91 -20.66 35.35 12.28
CA VAL A 91 -19.30 35.79 12.61
C VAL A 91 -19.05 35.62 14.12
N ASN A 92 -20.05 35.92 14.99
CA ASN A 92 -19.90 35.73 16.43
C ASN A 92 -19.74 34.24 16.77
N LEU A 93 -20.54 33.37 16.13
CA LEU A 93 -20.43 31.94 16.33
C LEU A 93 -19.05 31.38 15.88
N LEU A 94 -18.58 31.78 14.71
CA LEU A 94 -17.24 31.39 14.24
C LEU A 94 -16.15 31.87 15.20
N LYS A 95 -16.30 33.06 15.80
CA LYS A 95 -15.39 33.56 16.84
C LYS A 95 -15.46 32.73 18.13
N GLU A 96 -16.65 32.27 18.53
CA GLU A 96 -16.78 31.38 19.69
C GLU A 96 -16.13 30.00 19.43
N ILE A 97 -16.28 29.44 18.21
CA ILE A 97 -15.61 28.19 17.82
C ILE A 97 -14.10 28.38 17.81
N ASP A 98 -13.61 29.45 17.17
CA ASP A 98 -12.19 29.76 17.07
C ASP A 98 -11.52 29.95 18.45
N ALA A 99 -12.26 30.53 19.39
CA ALA A 99 -11.78 30.71 20.77
C ALA A 99 -11.65 29.38 21.54
N ARG A 100 -12.39 28.35 21.15
CA ARG A 100 -12.35 27.01 21.78
C ARG A 100 -11.34 26.09 21.09
N VAL A 101 -11.37 26.05 19.76
CA VAL A 101 -10.49 25.23 18.95
C VAL A 101 -10.02 26.04 17.74
N PRO A 102 -8.76 26.46 17.70
CA PRO A 102 -8.20 27.19 16.57
C PRO A 102 -8.11 26.25 15.37
N TYR A 103 -9.08 26.33 14.46
CA TYR A 103 -9.15 25.51 13.28
C TYR A 103 -8.89 26.35 12.01
N PRO A 104 -7.98 25.96 11.10
CA PRO A 104 -7.61 26.79 9.96
C PRO A 104 -8.79 27.23 9.12
N THR A 105 -9.72 26.32 8.79
CA THR A 105 -10.90 26.63 7.97
C THR A 105 -11.79 27.66 8.65
N VAL A 106 -12.02 27.57 9.95
CA VAL A 106 -12.82 28.53 10.71
C VAL A 106 -12.23 29.93 10.62
N LYS A 107 -10.91 30.03 10.82
CA LYS A 107 -10.21 31.32 10.71
C LYS A 107 -10.26 31.87 9.28
N MET A 108 -10.10 31.05 8.25
CA MET A 108 -10.22 31.48 6.87
C MET A 108 -11.61 32.02 6.54
N TYR A 109 -12.68 31.36 7.02
CA TYR A 109 -14.04 31.88 6.88
C TYR A 109 -14.27 33.18 7.67
N LEU A 110 -13.70 33.31 8.88
CA LEU A 110 -13.72 34.57 9.62
C LEU A 110 -13.09 35.70 8.80
N GLY A 111 -11.89 35.48 8.25
CA GLY A 111 -11.23 36.46 7.39
C GLY A 111 -12.08 36.84 6.17
N TYR A 112 -12.70 35.84 5.52
CA TYR A 112 -13.52 36.05 4.34
C TYR A 112 -14.80 36.83 4.65
N LEU A 113 -15.51 36.52 5.75
CA LEU A 113 -16.79 37.10 6.11
C LEU A 113 -16.65 38.48 6.76
N THR A 114 -15.57 38.70 7.54
CA THR A 114 -15.37 39.98 8.25
C THR A 114 -14.55 40.97 7.43
N GLY A 115 -13.78 40.52 6.44
CA GLY A 115 -12.78 41.31 5.74
C GLY A 115 -11.53 41.62 6.58
N GLU A 116 -11.38 40.95 7.72
CA GLU A 116 -10.20 41.11 8.59
C GLU A 116 -9.07 40.18 8.14
N ASP A 117 -8.13 40.71 7.37
CA ASP A 117 -7.03 39.95 6.73
C ASP A 117 -6.14 39.17 7.72
N ARG A 118 -6.05 39.60 9.00
CA ARG A 118 -5.27 38.91 10.04
C ARG A 118 -5.65 37.46 10.22
N TYR A 119 -6.93 37.11 10.07
CA TYR A 119 -7.42 35.74 10.22
C TYR A 119 -6.81 34.77 9.21
N PHE A 120 -6.49 35.23 8.00
CA PHE A 120 -5.80 34.38 7.01
C PHE A 120 -4.38 34.06 7.45
N GLY A 121 -3.63 35.05 7.92
CA GLY A 121 -2.27 34.82 8.46
C GLY A 121 -2.28 33.86 9.67
N GLU A 122 -3.22 34.05 10.59
CA GLU A 122 -3.40 33.15 11.73
C GLU A 122 -3.76 31.72 11.30
N ALA A 123 -4.68 31.57 10.32
CA ALA A 123 -5.06 30.26 9.78
C ALA A 123 -3.88 29.51 9.15
N LEU A 124 -3.08 30.22 8.35
CA LEU A 124 -1.96 29.62 7.64
C LEU A 124 -0.72 29.37 8.53
N SER A 125 -0.75 29.82 9.78
CA SER A 125 0.26 29.47 10.79
C SER A 125 -0.05 28.20 11.58
N LEU A 126 -1.27 27.66 11.43
CA LEU A 126 -1.69 26.45 12.12
C LEU A 126 -1.23 25.18 11.37
N PRO A 127 -1.15 24.04 12.07
CA PRO A 127 -0.74 22.78 11.46
C PRO A 127 -1.59 22.38 10.25
N VAL A 128 -0.95 21.99 9.15
CA VAL A 128 -1.59 21.65 7.87
C VAL A 128 -2.54 20.45 7.98
N GLY A 129 -2.23 19.51 8.85
CA GLY A 129 -3.01 18.27 9.05
C GLY A 129 -4.45 18.50 9.51
N TYR A 130 -4.76 19.67 10.03
CA TYR A 130 -6.12 20.03 10.47
C TYR A 130 -6.93 20.78 9.40
N CYS A 131 -6.40 20.96 8.20
CA CYS A 131 -7.08 21.66 7.13
C CYS A 131 -7.26 20.76 5.91
N ALA A 132 -8.43 20.16 5.77
CA ALA A 132 -8.80 19.31 4.64
C ALA A 132 -10.09 19.84 3.99
N PRO A 133 -10.03 20.95 3.22
CA PRO A 133 -11.20 21.47 2.54
C PRO A 133 -11.69 20.47 1.49
N PHE A 134 -12.99 20.21 1.47
CA PHE A 134 -13.59 19.24 0.55
C PHE A 134 -14.80 19.79 -0.21
N ARG A 135 -15.19 21.03 0.06
CA ARG A 135 -16.35 21.67 -0.56
C ARG A 135 -15.91 22.79 -1.49
N LEU A 136 -16.49 22.83 -2.69
CA LEU A 136 -16.16 23.84 -3.70
C LEU A 136 -16.51 25.27 -3.27
N GLU A 137 -17.45 25.42 -2.34
CA GLU A 137 -17.80 26.72 -1.74
C GLU A 137 -16.62 27.35 -0.96
N THR A 138 -15.61 26.56 -0.59
CA THR A 138 -14.37 27.05 0.06
C THR A 138 -13.41 27.71 -0.95
N VAL A 139 -13.60 27.49 -2.26
CA VAL A 139 -12.73 28.09 -3.29
C VAL A 139 -12.61 29.61 -3.17
N PRO A 140 -13.71 30.39 -3.09
CA PRO A 140 -13.61 31.84 -2.95
C PRO A 140 -12.84 32.29 -1.70
N VAL A 141 -12.96 31.51 -0.61
CA VAL A 141 -12.24 31.77 0.65
C VAL A 141 -10.74 31.59 0.47
N LEU A 142 -10.34 30.50 -0.17
CA LEU A 142 -8.92 30.19 -0.47
C LEU A 142 -8.33 31.14 -1.51
N GLU A 143 -9.12 31.54 -2.54
CA GLU A 143 -8.69 32.57 -3.50
C GLU A 143 -8.49 33.92 -2.81
N LYS A 144 -9.33 34.26 -1.85
CA LYS A 144 -9.11 35.47 -1.02
C LYS A 144 -7.84 35.32 -0.17
N ALA A 145 -7.60 34.16 0.43
CA ALA A 145 -6.38 33.88 1.19
C ALA A 145 -5.12 34.05 0.33
N LYS A 146 -5.13 33.58 -0.94
CA LYS A 146 -4.04 33.82 -1.92
C LYS A 146 -3.77 35.29 -2.16
N SER A 147 -4.83 36.09 -2.23
CA SER A 147 -4.69 37.55 -2.49
C SER A 147 -4.16 38.32 -1.28
N VAL A 148 -4.46 37.85 -0.06
CA VAL A 148 -4.06 38.47 1.21
C VAL A 148 -2.66 38.02 1.63
N CYS A 149 -2.38 36.73 1.49
CA CYS A 149 -1.12 36.10 1.90
C CYS A 149 -0.38 35.59 0.64
N SER A 150 0.00 36.49 -0.24
CA SER A 150 0.57 36.18 -1.57
C SER A 150 1.91 35.44 -1.54
N ASP A 151 2.62 35.52 -0.44
CA ASP A 151 3.88 34.86 -0.16
C ASP A 151 3.73 33.49 0.52
N SER A 152 2.49 33.11 0.90
CA SER A 152 2.20 31.79 1.47
C SER A 152 1.87 30.78 0.38
N SER A 153 2.47 29.60 0.46
CA SER A 153 2.21 28.46 -0.42
C SER A 153 0.95 27.69 -0.04
N LEU A 154 0.50 27.77 1.22
CA LEU A 154 -0.57 26.93 1.78
C LEU A 154 -1.94 27.11 1.11
N PRO A 155 -2.41 28.30 0.73
CA PRO A 155 -3.67 28.43 -0.01
C PRO A 155 -3.67 27.65 -1.33
N TYR A 156 -2.53 27.60 -2.01
CA TYR A 156 -2.33 26.81 -3.24
C TYR A 156 -2.36 25.31 -2.93
N TYR A 157 -1.72 24.88 -1.85
CA TYR A 157 -1.76 23.50 -1.39
C TYR A 157 -3.19 23.03 -1.09
N TYR A 158 -3.98 23.83 -0.37
CA TYR A 158 -5.36 23.51 -0.02
C TYR A 158 -6.28 23.51 -1.24
N LEU A 159 -6.10 24.44 -2.18
CA LEU A 159 -6.87 24.44 -3.44
C LEU A 159 -6.55 23.19 -4.28
N GLY A 160 -5.29 22.81 -4.36
CA GLY A 160 -4.90 21.57 -5.03
C GLY A 160 -5.60 20.35 -4.43
N ASN A 161 -5.62 20.24 -3.09
CA ASN A 161 -6.31 19.15 -2.39
C ASN A 161 -7.83 19.16 -2.67
N LEU A 162 -8.44 20.33 -2.72
CA LEU A 162 -9.86 20.50 -2.99
C LEU A 162 -10.22 20.11 -4.43
N TYR A 163 -9.39 20.46 -5.41
CA TYR A 163 -9.66 20.21 -6.82
C TYR A 163 -9.39 18.78 -7.25
N TYR A 164 -8.50 18.04 -6.58
CA TYR A 164 -7.92 16.82 -7.12
C TYR A 164 -8.94 15.79 -7.61
N ASN A 165 -9.98 15.54 -6.83
CA ASN A 165 -10.99 14.52 -7.19
C ASN A 165 -11.91 14.92 -8.35
N ILE A 166 -12.03 16.21 -8.64
CA ILE A 166 -13.01 16.73 -9.63
C ILE A 166 -12.30 17.42 -10.81
N GLN A 167 -11.19 18.08 -10.55
CA GLN A 167 -10.43 18.87 -11.50
C GLN A 167 -8.92 18.65 -11.33
N PRO A 168 -8.40 17.43 -11.56
CA PRO A 168 -7.02 17.07 -11.25
C PRO A 168 -5.99 17.96 -11.97
N ASP A 169 -6.26 18.44 -13.19
CA ASP A 169 -5.36 19.38 -13.87
C ASP A 169 -5.26 20.73 -13.15
N ASN A 170 -6.36 21.19 -12.53
CA ASN A 170 -6.33 22.38 -11.69
C ASN A 170 -5.53 22.12 -10.40
N ALA A 171 -5.70 20.96 -9.79
CA ALA A 171 -4.96 20.55 -8.62
C ALA A 171 -3.45 20.56 -8.87
N ILE A 172 -3.00 19.96 -9.98
CA ILE A 172 -1.60 19.93 -10.37
C ILE A 172 -1.05 21.37 -10.51
N ARG A 173 -1.78 22.25 -11.21
CA ARG A 173 -1.37 23.67 -11.36
C ARG A 173 -1.25 24.41 -10.03
N GLU A 174 -2.15 24.15 -9.09
CA GLU A 174 -2.09 24.80 -7.78
C GLU A 174 -0.92 24.24 -6.95
N TRP A 175 -0.68 22.92 -6.95
CA TRP A 175 0.48 22.34 -6.27
C TRP A 175 1.82 22.76 -6.92
N GLU A 176 1.89 22.89 -8.25
CA GLU A 176 3.08 23.46 -8.95
C GLU A 176 3.39 24.88 -8.48
N LYS A 177 2.35 25.72 -8.30
CA LYS A 177 2.53 27.06 -7.72
C LYS A 177 2.94 27.00 -6.25
N CYS A 178 2.37 26.05 -5.47
CA CYS A 178 2.74 25.84 -4.09
C CYS A 178 4.25 25.58 -3.97
N VAL A 179 4.80 24.61 -4.72
CA VAL A 179 6.22 24.28 -4.67
C VAL A 179 7.13 25.34 -5.33
N ALA A 180 6.59 26.16 -6.22
CA ALA A 180 7.34 27.32 -6.76
C ALA A 180 7.54 28.42 -5.72
N ILE A 181 6.56 28.63 -4.83
CA ILE A 181 6.64 29.60 -3.71
C ILE A 181 7.47 29.00 -2.56
N GLN A 182 7.20 27.75 -2.22
CA GLN A 182 7.83 27.03 -1.11
C GLN A 182 8.37 25.68 -1.59
N PRO A 183 9.62 25.62 -2.11
CA PRO A 183 10.21 24.39 -2.64
C PRO A 183 10.43 23.28 -1.61
N ASP A 184 10.39 23.59 -0.32
CA ASP A 184 10.52 22.65 0.79
C ASP A 184 9.19 22.11 1.34
N ASN A 185 8.08 22.28 0.62
CA ASN A 185 6.80 21.69 0.96
C ASN A 185 6.72 20.22 0.48
N ASP A 186 7.09 19.28 1.33
CA ASP A 186 7.11 17.84 1.07
C ASP A 186 5.74 17.28 0.69
N LEU A 187 4.67 17.76 1.34
CA LEU A 187 3.29 17.32 1.08
C LEU A 187 2.83 17.69 -0.35
N ALA A 188 3.20 18.89 -0.82
CA ALA A 188 2.85 19.31 -2.18
C ALA A 188 3.64 18.50 -3.23
N TRP A 189 4.91 18.21 -2.99
CA TRP A 189 5.70 17.33 -3.84
C TRP A 189 5.14 15.92 -3.89
N ARG A 190 4.77 15.34 -2.74
CA ARG A 190 4.09 14.02 -2.68
C ARG A 190 2.80 14.03 -3.48
N ASN A 191 1.98 15.06 -3.35
CA ASN A 191 0.69 15.16 -4.06
C ASN A 191 0.88 15.31 -5.58
N LEU A 192 1.90 16.03 -6.03
CA LEU A 192 2.30 16.07 -7.44
C LEU A 192 2.73 14.68 -7.93
N GLY A 193 3.53 13.97 -7.16
CA GLY A 193 3.91 12.59 -7.44
C GLY A 193 2.69 11.69 -7.65
N TRP A 194 1.75 11.72 -6.72
CA TRP A 194 0.50 10.98 -6.78
C TRP A 194 -0.33 11.33 -8.02
N ALA A 195 -0.48 12.61 -8.34
CA ALA A 195 -1.25 13.06 -9.50
C ALA A 195 -0.59 12.64 -10.83
N HIS A 196 0.73 12.74 -10.92
CA HIS A 196 1.46 12.28 -12.11
C HIS A 196 1.41 10.75 -12.27
N TRP A 197 1.40 10.00 -11.18
CA TRP A 197 1.23 8.56 -11.23
C TRP A 197 -0.18 8.18 -11.71
N LEU A 198 -1.23 8.67 -11.06
CA LEU A 198 -2.59 8.17 -11.28
C LEU A 198 -3.35 8.89 -12.37
N HIS A 199 -3.15 10.20 -12.56
CA HIS A 199 -3.92 10.99 -13.51
C HIS A 199 -3.19 11.16 -14.85
N THR A 200 -1.98 11.75 -14.84
CA THR A 200 -1.27 12.01 -16.10
C THR A 200 -0.53 10.80 -16.67
N LYS A 201 -0.29 9.76 -15.85
CA LYS A 201 0.52 8.57 -16.17
C LYS A 201 1.97 8.91 -16.55
N ASP A 202 2.46 10.07 -16.12
CA ASP A 202 3.86 10.47 -16.25
C ASP A 202 4.67 9.92 -15.07
N TYR A 203 5.02 8.64 -15.17
CA TYR A 203 5.73 7.93 -14.10
C TYR A 203 7.12 8.52 -13.82
N ALA A 204 7.80 9.06 -14.84
CA ALA A 204 9.11 9.69 -14.66
C ALA A 204 8.99 10.96 -13.79
N LYS A 205 8.06 11.86 -14.16
CA LYS A 205 7.79 13.06 -13.37
C LYS A 205 7.27 12.73 -11.96
N SER A 206 6.45 11.67 -11.86
CA SER A 206 5.99 11.16 -10.57
C SER A 206 7.16 10.75 -9.67
N ALA A 207 8.08 9.92 -10.19
CA ALA A 207 9.27 9.48 -9.45
C ALA A 207 10.13 10.65 -8.97
N ASP A 208 10.35 11.66 -9.83
CA ASP A 208 11.12 12.86 -9.45
C ASP A 208 10.45 13.63 -8.31
N CYS A 209 9.11 13.76 -8.35
CA CYS A 209 8.35 14.41 -7.28
C CYS A 209 8.46 13.64 -5.95
N TYR A 210 8.35 12.30 -5.98
CA TYR A 210 8.51 11.48 -4.78
C TYR A 210 9.94 11.51 -4.23
N ARG A 211 10.97 11.44 -5.08
CA ARG A 211 12.36 11.59 -4.64
C ARG A 211 12.56 12.93 -3.91
N LYS A 212 11.95 14.01 -4.44
CA LYS A 212 12.00 15.32 -3.79
C LYS A 212 11.25 15.33 -2.45
N ALA A 213 10.09 14.71 -2.38
CA ALA A 213 9.34 14.58 -1.12
C ALA A 213 10.13 13.79 -0.06
N ILE A 214 10.79 12.69 -0.45
CA ILE A 214 11.65 11.87 0.44
C ILE A 214 12.86 12.67 0.91
N GLU A 215 13.53 13.44 0.01
CA GLU A 215 14.65 14.31 0.38
C GLU A 215 14.25 15.32 1.47
N LEU A 216 13.04 15.89 1.35
CA LEU A 216 12.53 16.89 2.30
C LEU A 216 12.04 16.28 3.61
N ASN A 217 11.46 15.08 3.55
CA ASN A 217 10.93 14.37 4.70
C ASN A 217 11.30 12.88 4.64
N PRO A 218 12.54 12.53 4.98
CA PRO A 218 13.03 11.16 4.91
C PRO A 218 12.36 10.21 5.92
N ASP A 219 11.63 10.74 6.90
CA ASP A 219 10.91 9.96 7.91
C ASP A 219 9.51 9.51 7.47
N ALA A 220 9.03 9.99 6.31
CA ALA A 220 7.71 9.67 5.79
C ALA A 220 7.70 8.32 5.03
N ALA A 221 7.46 7.22 5.72
CA ALA A 221 7.44 5.89 5.14
C ALA A 221 6.40 5.71 4.01
N LEU A 222 5.31 6.50 4.02
CA LEU A 222 4.35 6.52 2.92
C LEU A 222 4.98 6.99 1.60
N TYR A 223 5.92 7.93 1.64
CA TYR A 223 6.58 8.42 0.44
C TYR A 223 7.50 7.38 -0.19
N LEU A 224 8.16 6.57 0.65
CA LEU A 224 8.95 5.42 0.18
C LEU A 224 8.04 4.36 -0.48
N GLU A 225 6.91 4.03 0.15
CA GLU A 225 5.93 3.09 -0.39
C GLU A 225 5.44 3.52 -1.78
N GLU A 226 4.96 4.76 -1.90
CA GLU A 226 4.42 5.29 -3.14
C GLU A 226 5.51 5.47 -4.22
N CYS A 227 6.71 5.88 -3.82
CA CYS A 227 7.86 6.01 -4.70
C CYS A 227 8.26 4.66 -5.29
N ASP A 228 8.38 3.63 -4.47
CA ASP A 228 8.76 2.29 -4.92
C ASP A 228 7.75 1.72 -5.93
N GLN A 229 6.45 1.90 -5.67
CA GLN A 229 5.39 1.49 -6.62
C GLN A 229 5.50 2.21 -7.98
N VAL A 230 5.83 3.50 -7.95
CA VAL A 230 6.06 4.27 -9.19
C VAL A 230 7.32 3.80 -9.93
N LEU A 231 8.40 3.55 -9.19
CA LEU A 231 9.65 3.04 -9.76
C LEU A 231 9.46 1.65 -10.38
N GLU A 232 8.66 0.80 -9.75
CA GLU A 232 8.25 -0.50 -10.32
C GLU A 232 7.47 -0.31 -11.61
N ALA A 233 6.45 0.55 -11.63
CA ALA A 233 5.64 0.85 -12.80
C ALA A 233 6.46 1.50 -13.94
N LEU A 234 7.51 2.24 -13.60
CA LEU A 234 8.47 2.82 -14.54
C LEU A 234 9.42 1.77 -15.15
N GLY A 235 9.50 0.57 -14.55
CA GLY A 235 10.46 -0.46 -14.93
C GLY A 235 11.90 -0.16 -14.47
N THR A 236 12.02 0.58 -13.36
CA THR A 236 13.32 0.89 -12.76
C THR A 236 14.04 -0.41 -12.36
N PRO A 237 15.36 -0.53 -12.62
CA PRO A 237 16.12 -1.70 -12.21
C PRO A 237 15.94 -2.04 -10.73
N VAL A 238 15.75 -3.31 -10.41
CA VAL A 238 15.51 -3.77 -9.04
C VAL A 238 16.62 -3.31 -8.09
N GLN A 239 17.88 -3.27 -8.54
CA GLN A 239 19.00 -2.77 -7.75
C GLN A 239 18.78 -1.33 -7.28
N GLU A 240 18.31 -0.43 -8.14
CA GLU A 240 18.07 0.97 -7.77
C GLU A 240 16.92 1.10 -6.75
N ARG A 241 15.87 0.29 -6.91
CA ARG A 241 14.76 0.21 -5.94
C ARG A 241 15.25 -0.29 -4.58
N TYR A 242 16.04 -1.36 -4.58
CA TYR A 242 16.67 -1.91 -3.38
C TYR A 242 17.57 -0.89 -2.67
N ASP A 243 18.44 -0.21 -3.40
CA ASP A 243 19.36 0.78 -2.84
C ASP A 243 18.59 1.94 -2.17
N LEU A 244 17.48 2.37 -2.78
CA LEU A 244 16.60 3.38 -2.18
C LEU A 244 16.01 2.88 -0.85
N LEU A 245 15.39 1.71 -0.84
CA LEU A 245 14.75 1.15 0.35
C LEU A 245 15.77 0.88 1.46
N LYS A 246 16.89 0.23 1.14
CA LYS A 246 17.96 -0.08 2.08
C LYS A 246 18.60 1.18 2.70
N SER A 247 18.83 2.22 1.89
CA SER A 247 19.38 3.49 2.41
C SER A 247 18.42 4.21 3.36
N HIS A 248 17.13 3.90 3.30
CA HIS A 248 16.07 4.44 4.17
C HIS A 248 15.47 3.38 5.10
N HIS A 249 16.23 2.32 5.42
CA HIS A 249 15.72 1.17 6.20
C HIS A 249 14.97 1.57 7.47
N ALA A 250 15.53 2.50 8.29
CA ALA A 250 14.89 2.95 9.53
C ALA A 250 13.51 3.59 9.31
N THR A 251 13.22 4.07 8.09
CA THR A 251 11.92 4.59 7.70
C THR A 251 11.07 3.49 7.07
N ALA A 252 11.65 2.64 6.23
CA ALA A 252 10.97 1.51 5.62
C ALA A 252 10.37 0.57 6.68
N GLU A 253 11.10 0.31 7.77
CA GLU A 253 10.66 -0.54 8.89
C GLU A 253 9.38 -0.04 9.59
N LYS A 254 9.03 1.25 9.47
CA LYS A 254 7.81 1.84 10.06
C LYS A 254 6.52 1.41 9.34
N ARG A 255 6.60 0.85 8.14
CA ARG A 255 5.44 0.40 7.36
C ARG A 255 5.69 -0.96 6.71
N TYR A 256 4.62 -1.77 6.64
CA TYR A 256 4.70 -3.12 6.07
C TYR A 256 5.20 -3.13 4.62
N TYR A 257 4.63 -2.28 3.73
CA TYR A 257 4.94 -2.36 2.30
C TYR A 257 6.41 -2.05 2.00
N PRO A 258 7.00 -0.92 2.40
CA PRO A 258 8.41 -0.66 2.08
C PRO A 258 9.36 -1.66 2.73
N LEU A 259 9.07 -2.17 3.95
CA LEU A 259 9.86 -3.22 4.57
C LEU A 259 9.78 -4.53 3.78
N ALA A 260 8.58 -4.93 3.35
CA ALA A 260 8.40 -6.13 2.54
C ALA A 260 9.11 -6.00 1.18
N GLN A 261 9.05 -4.84 0.54
CA GLN A 261 9.73 -4.59 -0.72
C GLN A 261 11.26 -4.55 -0.56
N GLU A 262 11.78 -4.09 0.57
CA GLU A 262 13.21 -4.16 0.88
C GLU A 262 13.70 -5.61 0.92
N VAL A 263 12.95 -6.50 1.56
CA VAL A 263 13.24 -7.95 1.58
C VAL A 263 13.11 -8.56 0.19
N ILE A 264 12.04 -8.28 -0.53
CA ILE A 264 11.77 -8.81 -1.87
C ILE A 264 12.87 -8.37 -2.83
N THR A 265 13.12 -7.08 -2.93
CA THR A 265 14.15 -6.55 -3.84
C THR A 265 15.56 -6.97 -3.44
N GLY A 266 15.83 -7.06 -2.13
CA GLY A 266 17.10 -7.61 -1.61
C GLY A 266 17.31 -9.07 -1.98
N THR A 267 16.25 -9.88 -1.97
CA THR A 267 16.29 -11.28 -2.46
C THR A 267 16.61 -11.33 -3.94
N TYR A 268 16.03 -10.44 -4.75
CA TYR A 268 16.29 -10.34 -6.18
C TYR A 268 17.75 -9.99 -6.52
N VAL A 269 18.34 -9.07 -5.74
CA VAL A 269 19.74 -8.65 -6.00
C VAL A 269 20.76 -9.59 -5.37
N GLY A 270 20.31 -10.55 -4.55
CA GLY A 270 21.17 -11.56 -3.92
C GLY A 270 21.87 -11.10 -2.64
N ASP A 271 21.36 -10.08 -1.95
CA ASP A 271 21.90 -9.66 -0.65
C ASP A 271 21.33 -10.49 0.49
N TYR A 272 21.53 -11.81 0.39
CA TYR A 272 20.85 -12.79 1.25
C TYR A 272 21.19 -12.66 2.73
N ASP A 273 22.45 -12.33 3.08
CA ASP A 273 22.84 -12.20 4.48
C ASP A 273 22.07 -11.06 5.15
N TYR A 274 21.88 -9.93 4.47
CA TYR A 274 21.09 -8.82 4.96
C TYR A 274 19.59 -9.14 5.01
N VAL A 275 19.06 -9.75 3.95
CA VAL A 275 17.66 -10.15 3.86
C VAL A 275 17.29 -11.11 4.99
N LEU A 276 18.14 -12.13 5.25
CA LEU A 276 17.90 -13.09 6.32
C LEU A 276 17.94 -12.44 7.71
N ASP A 277 18.81 -11.44 7.91
CA ASP A 277 18.80 -10.64 9.14
C ASP A 277 17.48 -9.88 9.33
N LEU A 278 16.96 -9.23 8.26
CA LEU A 278 15.65 -8.57 8.31
C LEU A 278 14.52 -9.54 8.64
N LEU A 279 14.51 -10.70 7.98
CA LEU A 279 13.51 -11.74 8.19
C LEU A 279 13.51 -12.31 9.62
N ASP A 280 14.68 -12.33 10.27
CA ASP A 280 14.80 -12.83 11.64
C ASP A 280 14.37 -11.80 12.69
N ARG A 281 14.55 -10.50 12.46
CA ARG A 281 14.32 -9.46 13.46
C ARG A 281 13.09 -8.58 13.26
N CYS A 282 12.62 -8.39 12.02
CA CYS A 282 11.51 -7.52 11.73
C CYS A 282 10.17 -8.28 11.81
N TYR A 283 9.09 -7.51 12.04
CA TYR A 283 7.75 -8.07 12.15
C TYR A 283 6.98 -7.89 10.84
N PHE A 284 6.42 -8.98 10.32
CA PHE A 284 5.64 -9.02 9.08
C PHE A 284 4.19 -9.41 9.36
N PRO A 285 3.29 -8.42 9.53
CA PRO A 285 1.88 -8.70 9.82
C PRO A 285 1.15 -9.25 8.61
N THR A 286 0.18 -10.10 8.84
CA THR A 286 -0.81 -10.47 7.83
C THR A 286 -1.94 -9.44 7.82
N ARG A 287 -2.34 -9.00 6.62
CA ARG A 287 -3.46 -8.09 6.40
C ARG A 287 -4.38 -8.64 5.32
N GLU A 288 -5.67 -8.31 5.40
CA GLU A 288 -6.62 -8.63 4.34
C GLU A 288 -6.18 -8.00 3.01
N GLY A 289 -6.19 -8.79 1.95
CA GLY A 289 -5.75 -8.35 0.62
C GLY A 289 -4.23 -8.34 0.38
N VAL A 290 -3.41 -8.73 1.36
CA VAL A 290 -1.97 -8.86 1.21
C VAL A 290 -1.59 -10.34 1.09
N ALA A 291 -0.71 -10.65 0.13
CA ALA A 291 -0.17 -12.00 -0.03
C ALA A 291 0.57 -12.45 1.25
N ASN A 292 0.60 -13.76 1.48
CA ASN A 292 1.33 -14.34 2.58
C ASN A 292 2.84 -14.08 2.41
N PHE A 293 3.42 -13.33 3.34
CA PHE A 293 4.84 -12.97 3.30
C PHE A 293 5.77 -14.17 3.50
N HIS A 294 5.26 -15.27 4.03
CA HIS A 294 6.02 -16.51 4.23
C HIS A 294 6.64 -17.04 2.94
N ASP A 295 5.98 -16.87 1.79
CA ASP A 295 6.53 -17.30 0.51
C ASP A 295 7.87 -16.58 0.20
N ASN A 296 7.99 -15.28 0.51
CA ASN A 296 9.24 -14.54 0.36
C ASN A 296 10.34 -15.02 1.32
N PHE A 297 9.97 -15.44 2.54
CA PHE A 297 10.89 -16.05 3.48
C PHE A 297 11.46 -17.37 2.94
N VAL A 298 10.61 -18.23 2.39
CA VAL A 298 11.04 -19.49 1.78
C VAL A 298 11.92 -19.25 0.57
N ASP A 299 11.51 -18.35 -0.32
CA ASP A 299 12.29 -18.01 -1.53
C ASP A 299 13.70 -17.50 -1.17
N ALA A 300 13.80 -16.58 -0.21
CA ALA A 300 15.08 -16.06 0.26
C ALA A 300 16.00 -17.18 0.82
N LEU A 301 15.44 -18.10 1.61
CA LEU A 301 16.19 -19.22 2.17
C LEU A 301 16.64 -20.23 1.12
N ILE A 302 15.81 -20.49 0.11
CA ILE A 302 16.18 -21.41 -0.98
C ILE A 302 17.31 -20.79 -1.80
N LEU A 303 17.19 -19.53 -2.21
CA LEU A 303 18.20 -18.87 -3.03
C LEU A 303 19.52 -18.66 -2.27
N ALA A 304 19.44 -18.28 -0.99
CA ALA A 304 20.63 -18.26 -0.12
C ALA A 304 21.28 -19.64 -0.02
N GLY A 305 20.48 -20.70 0.08
CA GLY A 305 20.99 -22.09 0.08
C GLY A 305 21.67 -22.44 -1.24
N GLU A 306 21.12 -22.07 -2.39
CA GLU A 306 21.75 -22.27 -3.70
C GLU A 306 23.08 -21.53 -3.82
N GLU A 307 23.18 -20.31 -3.26
CA GLU A 307 24.45 -19.59 -3.16
C GLU A 307 25.48 -20.37 -2.34
N LYS A 308 25.07 -20.91 -1.17
CA LYS A 308 25.97 -21.73 -0.34
C LYS A 308 26.40 -23.04 -1.05
N ILE A 309 25.53 -23.65 -1.86
CA ILE A 309 25.92 -24.77 -2.72
C ILE A 309 27.00 -24.33 -3.71
N ALA A 310 26.81 -23.20 -4.39
CA ALA A 310 27.77 -22.66 -5.34
C ALA A 310 29.14 -22.33 -4.69
N GLU A 311 29.12 -21.92 -3.43
CA GLU A 311 30.33 -21.69 -2.61
C GLU A 311 30.98 -22.98 -2.08
N GLY A 312 30.38 -24.16 -2.29
CA GLY A 312 30.82 -25.44 -1.75
C GLY A 312 30.49 -25.65 -0.26
N LYS A 313 29.63 -24.83 0.32
CA LYS A 313 29.20 -24.86 1.74
C LYS A 313 27.88 -25.61 1.91
N VAL A 314 27.85 -26.88 1.50
CA VAL A 314 26.61 -27.66 1.35
C VAL A 314 25.86 -27.86 2.66
N GLU A 315 26.58 -28.04 3.78
CA GLU A 315 25.94 -28.18 5.12
C GLU A 315 25.20 -26.92 5.55
N GLN A 316 25.71 -25.74 5.15
CA GLN A 316 25.02 -24.48 5.41
C GLN A 316 23.73 -24.38 4.59
N ALA A 317 23.77 -24.81 3.30
CA ALA A 317 22.58 -24.89 2.48
C ALA A 317 21.51 -25.81 3.09
N VAL A 318 21.90 -27.00 3.58
CA VAL A 318 20.99 -27.91 4.28
C VAL A 318 20.32 -27.22 5.48
N THR A 319 21.08 -26.41 6.22
CA THR A 319 20.56 -25.67 7.38
C THR A 319 19.52 -24.65 6.95
N LEU A 320 19.78 -23.89 5.88
CA LEU A 320 18.86 -22.90 5.33
C LEU A 320 17.58 -23.55 4.78
N TYR A 321 17.70 -24.63 4.01
CA TYR A 321 16.55 -25.38 3.49
C TYR A 321 15.68 -25.96 4.59
N LYS A 322 16.27 -26.47 5.68
CA LYS A 322 15.49 -26.92 6.84
C LYS A 322 14.78 -25.78 7.55
N LYS A 323 15.41 -24.59 7.64
CA LYS A 323 14.79 -23.40 8.21
C LYS A 323 13.56 -22.98 7.39
N ALA A 324 13.54 -23.21 6.09
CA ALA A 324 12.43 -22.86 5.21
C ALA A 324 11.10 -23.59 5.53
N PHE A 325 11.12 -24.70 6.26
CA PHE A 325 9.91 -25.35 6.80
C PHE A 325 9.35 -24.68 8.04
N THR A 326 10.07 -23.74 8.64
CA THR A 326 9.64 -23.12 9.89
C THR A 326 8.72 -21.93 9.63
N TYR A 327 7.86 -21.64 10.60
CA TYR A 327 6.98 -20.47 10.61
C TYR A 327 7.38 -19.58 11.77
N PRO A 328 8.27 -18.58 11.57
CA PRO A 328 8.70 -17.70 12.64
C PRO A 328 7.54 -16.91 13.23
N GLU A 329 7.56 -16.68 14.56
CA GLU A 329 6.48 -15.98 15.27
C GLU A 329 6.32 -14.52 14.82
N ASN A 330 7.39 -13.91 14.32
CA ASN A 330 7.38 -12.56 13.76
C ASN A 330 6.80 -12.47 12.32
N HIS A 331 6.48 -13.64 11.70
CA HIS A 331 5.78 -13.71 10.43
C HIS A 331 4.35 -14.21 10.65
N GLN A 332 3.37 -13.34 10.57
CA GLN A 332 1.99 -13.79 10.69
C GLN A 332 1.54 -14.54 9.44
N VAL A 333 0.99 -15.74 9.65
CA VAL A 333 0.35 -16.56 8.60
C VAL A 333 -1.04 -16.94 9.08
N PHE A 334 -2.03 -16.85 8.19
CA PHE A 334 -3.42 -17.15 8.57
C PHE A 334 -3.66 -18.64 8.82
N LEU A 335 -3.13 -19.50 7.94
CA LEU A 335 -3.39 -20.94 7.92
C LEU A 335 -2.08 -21.66 7.59
N VAL A 336 -1.38 -22.13 8.61
CA VAL A 336 -0.07 -22.77 8.48
C VAL A 336 -0.18 -24.10 7.71
N ASP A 337 -1.17 -24.95 8.06
CA ASP A 337 -1.25 -26.32 7.53
C ASP A 337 -1.76 -26.44 6.10
N GLU A 338 -2.43 -25.40 5.59
CA GLU A 338 -3.03 -25.40 4.25
C GLU A 338 -2.12 -24.77 3.19
N ARG A 339 -0.94 -24.26 3.56
CA ARG A 339 -0.09 -23.43 2.69
C ARG A 339 1.33 -23.94 2.47
N ALA A 340 1.59 -25.21 2.72
CA ALA A 340 2.87 -25.84 2.44
C ALA A 340 3.14 -26.01 0.93
N THR A 341 2.95 -24.92 0.15
CA THR A 341 3.10 -24.93 -1.32
C THR A 341 4.54 -25.17 -1.74
N HIS A 342 5.52 -24.70 -0.95
CA HIS A 342 6.94 -24.86 -1.23
C HIS A 342 7.52 -26.20 -0.79
N ASP A 343 6.80 -27.06 -0.10
CA ASP A 343 7.34 -28.29 0.48
C ASP A 343 8.06 -29.19 -0.54
N ALA A 344 7.52 -29.34 -1.74
CA ALA A 344 8.20 -30.12 -2.77
C ALA A 344 9.51 -29.47 -3.22
N GLN A 345 9.56 -28.16 -3.35
CA GLN A 345 10.76 -27.44 -3.72
C GLN A 345 11.82 -27.57 -2.64
N ILE A 346 11.47 -27.33 -1.38
CA ILE A 346 12.39 -27.44 -0.25
C ILE A 346 12.92 -28.87 -0.13
N ASN A 347 12.03 -29.87 -0.21
CA ASN A 347 12.43 -31.28 -0.16
C ASN A 347 13.33 -31.66 -1.34
N TYR A 348 13.03 -31.18 -2.54
CA TYR A 348 13.91 -31.43 -3.70
C TYR A 348 15.29 -30.81 -3.48
N CYS A 349 15.39 -29.56 -3.04
CA CYS A 349 16.66 -28.89 -2.73
C CYS A 349 17.46 -29.63 -1.64
N LEU A 350 16.80 -30.14 -0.60
CA LEU A 350 17.44 -30.99 0.43
C LEU A 350 17.97 -32.28 -0.18
N GLY A 351 17.19 -32.92 -1.03
CA GLY A 351 17.65 -34.14 -1.73
C GLY A 351 18.93 -33.89 -2.55
N GLU A 352 18.97 -32.81 -3.33
CA GLU A 352 20.15 -32.41 -4.09
C GLU A 352 21.36 -32.10 -3.18
N ALA A 353 21.12 -31.37 -2.08
CA ALA A 353 22.19 -31.05 -1.13
C ALA A 353 22.75 -32.30 -0.45
N TYR A 354 21.90 -33.25 -0.03
CA TYR A 354 22.37 -34.50 0.56
C TYR A 354 23.09 -35.41 -0.45
N ALA A 355 22.64 -35.43 -1.70
CA ALA A 355 23.37 -36.13 -2.76
C ALA A 355 24.77 -35.52 -2.99
N ALA A 356 24.89 -34.19 -2.96
CA ALA A 356 26.18 -33.50 -3.05
C ALA A 356 27.11 -33.82 -1.86
N LEU A 357 26.56 -34.14 -0.68
CA LEU A 357 27.31 -34.61 0.50
C LEU A 357 27.64 -36.14 0.43
N GLY A 358 27.21 -36.85 -0.62
CA GLY A 358 27.34 -38.30 -0.70
C GLY A 358 26.45 -39.07 0.28
N GLN A 359 25.40 -38.48 0.76
CA GLN A 359 24.43 -39.06 1.72
C GLN A 359 23.20 -39.58 0.97
N ASP A 360 23.40 -40.60 0.12
CA ASP A 360 22.39 -41.10 -0.83
C ASP A 360 21.07 -41.51 -0.18
N ALA A 361 21.11 -42.10 1.03
CA ALA A 361 19.90 -42.51 1.74
C ALA A 361 19.03 -41.30 2.17
N GLU A 362 19.65 -40.24 2.66
CA GLU A 362 18.93 -39.00 2.98
C GLU A 362 18.45 -38.30 1.71
N ALA A 363 19.26 -38.26 0.64
CA ALA A 363 18.86 -37.74 -0.66
C ALA A 363 17.58 -38.41 -1.19
N GLU A 364 17.58 -39.75 -1.22
CA GLU A 364 16.42 -40.55 -1.66
C GLU A 364 15.18 -40.29 -0.80
N LYS A 365 15.35 -40.18 0.52
CA LYS A 365 14.26 -39.86 1.45
C LYS A 365 13.59 -38.51 1.10
N TYR A 366 14.38 -37.45 0.90
CA TYR A 366 13.85 -36.14 0.59
C TYR A 366 13.25 -36.05 -0.83
N TRP A 367 13.82 -36.73 -1.83
CA TRP A 367 13.17 -36.83 -3.14
C TRP A 367 11.83 -37.58 -3.08
N LYS A 368 11.69 -38.59 -2.23
CA LYS A 368 10.40 -39.26 -1.99
C LYS A 368 9.38 -38.29 -1.38
N LEU A 369 9.78 -37.49 -0.39
CA LEU A 369 8.89 -36.49 0.22
C LEU A 369 8.44 -35.44 -0.84
N ALA A 370 9.33 -34.98 -1.71
CA ALA A 370 8.99 -34.07 -2.80
C ALA A 370 8.05 -34.72 -3.83
N ALA A 371 8.28 -36.01 -4.15
CA ALA A 371 7.47 -36.73 -5.13
C ALA A 371 6.05 -37.10 -4.65
N GLU A 372 5.85 -37.18 -3.33
CA GLU A 372 4.58 -37.56 -2.71
C GLU A 372 3.73 -36.34 -2.26
N GLN A 373 4.17 -35.12 -2.55
CA GLN A 373 3.44 -33.90 -2.18
C GLN A 373 2.13 -33.81 -2.92
N ASP A 374 1.03 -33.65 -2.17
CA ASP A 374 -0.31 -33.47 -2.72
C ASP A 374 -0.62 -31.97 -2.87
N TYR A 375 -0.91 -31.54 -4.10
CA TYR A 375 -1.23 -30.16 -4.45
C TYR A 375 -2.71 -29.93 -4.80
N GLU A 376 -3.56 -30.94 -4.78
CA GLU A 376 -4.98 -30.78 -5.16
C GLU A 376 -5.72 -29.83 -4.18
N LEU A 377 -5.28 -29.79 -2.94
CA LEU A 377 -5.88 -28.96 -1.88
C LEU A 377 -5.11 -27.65 -1.62
N LYS A 378 -3.92 -27.44 -2.21
CA LYS A 378 -2.94 -26.46 -1.70
C LYS A 378 -2.57 -25.33 -2.66
N GLY A 379 -3.26 -25.12 -3.75
CA GLY A 379 -3.16 -23.89 -4.54
C GLY A 379 -2.28 -23.95 -5.76
N SER A 380 -1.08 -23.38 -5.76
CA SER A 380 -0.31 -23.13 -6.97
C SER A 380 0.19 -24.42 -7.65
N LYS A 381 -0.17 -24.61 -8.92
CA LYS A 381 0.15 -25.82 -9.67
C LYS A 381 1.60 -25.89 -10.13
N ASP A 382 2.28 -24.78 -10.22
CA ASP A 382 3.66 -24.65 -10.70
C ASP A 382 4.67 -25.37 -9.78
N PHE A 383 4.41 -25.45 -8.46
CA PHE A 383 5.26 -26.20 -7.52
C PHE A 383 5.35 -27.70 -7.85
N ARG A 384 4.43 -28.27 -8.63
CA ARG A 384 4.54 -29.65 -9.15
C ARG A 384 5.76 -29.87 -10.05
N TYR A 385 6.38 -28.80 -10.54
CA TYR A 385 7.65 -28.90 -11.25
C TYR A 385 8.73 -29.64 -10.42
N TRP A 386 8.83 -29.29 -9.13
CA TRP A 386 9.78 -29.90 -8.21
C TRP A 386 9.43 -31.36 -7.90
N THR A 387 8.14 -31.71 -7.85
CA THR A 387 7.66 -33.09 -7.80
C THR A 387 8.13 -33.88 -9.02
N GLY A 388 8.00 -33.31 -10.22
CA GLY A 388 8.48 -33.93 -11.44
C GLY A 388 9.98 -34.17 -11.42
N LEU A 389 10.79 -33.22 -11.00
CA LEU A 389 12.24 -33.36 -10.86
C LEU A 389 12.61 -34.45 -9.84
N ALA A 390 11.92 -34.52 -8.71
CA ALA A 390 12.14 -35.55 -7.71
C ALA A 390 11.81 -36.95 -8.25
N LEU A 391 10.74 -37.11 -9.03
CA LEU A 391 10.40 -38.35 -9.71
C LEU A 391 11.49 -38.80 -10.70
N GLU A 392 12.09 -37.85 -11.42
CA GLU A 392 13.25 -38.17 -12.30
C GLU A 392 14.43 -38.71 -11.50
N ARG A 393 14.78 -38.09 -10.37
CA ARG A 393 15.82 -38.56 -9.44
C ARG A 393 15.56 -39.98 -8.94
N LEU A 394 14.30 -40.32 -8.71
CA LEU A 394 13.86 -41.64 -8.27
C LEU A 394 13.72 -42.65 -9.42
N GLY A 395 14.04 -42.26 -10.66
CA GLY A 395 13.92 -43.13 -11.86
C GLY A 395 12.50 -43.31 -12.37
N ARG A 396 11.51 -42.59 -11.83
CA ARG A 396 10.07 -42.66 -12.18
C ARG A 396 9.73 -41.73 -13.35
N LYS A 397 10.46 -41.90 -14.47
CA LYS A 397 10.44 -40.96 -15.62
C LYS A 397 9.07 -40.77 -16.25
N ALA A 398 8.28 -41.84 -16.41
CA ALA A 398 6.94 -41.71 -17.00
C ALA A 398 5.99 -40.84 -16.16
N GLU A 399 6.12 -40.92 -14.84
CA GLU A 399 5.33 -40.09 -13.93
C GLU A 399 5.81 -38.64 -13.95
N ALA A 400 7.12 -38.40 -14.03
CA ALA A 400 7.68 -37.06 -14.21
C ALA A 400 7.19 -36.40 -15.51
N GLU A 401 7.25 -37.12 -16.64
CA GLU A 401 6.73 -36.63 -17.92
C GLU A 401 5.24 -36.31 -17.87
N ALA A 402 4.45 -37.08 -17.14
CA ALA A 402 3.02 -36.80 -16.95
C ALA A 402 2.81 -35.48 -16.16
N ILE A 403 3.58 -35.25 -15.10
CA ILE A 403 3.53 -34.00 -14.33
C ILE A 403 3.91 -32.79 -15.21
N PHE A 404 5.03 -32.88 -15.94
CA PHE A 404 5.49 -31.79 -16.80
C PHE A 404 4.50 -31.50 -17.94
N SER A 405 3.90 -32.55 -18.52
CA SER A 405 2.86 -32.39 -19.55
C SER A 405 1.59 -31.74 -18.99
N ALA A 406 1.20 -32.08 -17.75
CA ALA A 406 0.08 -31.46 -17.07
C ALA A 406 0.35 -29.96 -16.78
N LEU A 407 1.56 -29.59 -16.38
CA LEU A 407 1.95 -28.19 -16.21
C LEU A 407 1.81 -27.38 -17.51
N VAL A 408 2.21 -27.94 -18.64
CA VAL A 408 2.00 -27.27 -19.95
C VAL A 408 0.53 -27.06 -20.21
N ALA A 409 -0.31 -28.10 -20.06
CA ALA A 409 -1.75 -28.02 -20.33
C ALA A 409 -2.46 -27.06 -19.37
N ASP A 410 -2.12 -27.09 -18.07
CA ASP A 410 -2.69 -26.20 -17.05
C ASP A 410 -2.34 -24.74 -17.34
N GLY A 411 -1.08 -24.46 -17.70
CA GLY A 411 -0.66 -23.11 -18.06
C GLY A 411 -1.32 -22.61 -19.35
N GLU A 412 -1.47 -23.49 -20.38
CA GLU A 412 -2.20 -23.13 -21.60
C GLU A 412 -3.66 -22.79 -21.31
N ALA A 413 -4.32 -23.55 -20.43
CA ALA A 413 -5.71 -23.33 -20.04
C ALA A 413 -5.91 -22.08 -19.18
N ALA A 414 -4.86 -21.61 -18.48
CA ALA A 414 -4.92 -20.46 -17.60
C ALA A 414 -4.74 -19.10 -18.32
N VAL A 415 -4.34 -19.09 -19.60
CA VAL A 415 -4.17 -17.83 -20.36
C VAL A 415 -5.52 -17.16 -20.58
N VAL A 416 -5.59 -15.86 -20.27
CA VAL A 416 -6.80 -15.06 -20.42
C VAL A 416 -6.61 -13.93 -21.44
N THR A 417 -7.70 -13.56 -22.12
CA THR A 417 -7.69 -12.49 -23.14
C THR A 417 -8.48 -11.24 -22.71
N GLN A 418 -9.19 -11.31 -21.60
CA GLN A 418 -10.06 -10.25 -21.12
C GLN A 418 -9.83 -10.01 -19.63
N HIS A 419 -10.13 -8.80 -19.18
CA HIS A 419 -10.12 -8.42 -17.77
C HIS A 419 -11.03 -9.36 -16.97
N VAL A 420 -10.47 -9.96 -15.93
CA VAL A 420 -11.23 -10.68 -14.92
C VAL A 420 -11.53 -9.72 -13.77
N ASN A 421 -12.81 -9.34 -13.64
CA ASN A 421 -13.24 -8.54 -12.49
C ASN A 421 -13.23 -9.44 -11.25
N PHE A 422 -12.29 -9.19 -10.34
CA PHE A 422 -12.34 -9.76 -8.99
C PHE A 422 -13.28 -8.93 -8.11
N TYR A 423 -14.27 -9.59 -7.53
CA TYR A 423 -15.21 -8.97 -6.60
C TYR A 423 -14.47 -8.39 -5.39
N GLY A 424 -14.61 -7.09 -5.13
CA GLY A 424 -14.14 -6.45 -3.89
C GLY A 424 -12.86 -5.64 -3.97
N ALA A 425 -12.18 -5.57 -5.09
CA ALA A 425 -11.00 -4.71 -5.24
C ALA A 425 -11.39 -3.35 -5.83
N GLU A 426 -11.94 -2.47 -5.02
CA GLU A 426 -11.98 -1.01 -5.30
C GLU A 426 -10.60 -0.39 -5.10
N GLY A 427 -9.55 -1.01 -5.60
CA GLY A 427 -8.19 -0.53 -5.50
C GLY A 427 -7.48 -0.61 -6.84
N THR A 428 -6.54 0.27 -7.05
CA THR A 428 -5.68 0.39 -8.23
C THR A 428 -4.77 -0.84 -8.48
N THR A 429 -4.84 -1.85 -7.64
CA THR A 429 -4.06 -3.10 -7.68
C THR A 429 -4.86 -4.30 -8.18
N GLY A 430 -5.78 -4.10 -9.12
CA GLY A 430 -6.48 -5.21 -9.75
C GLY A 430 -5.50 -6.18 -10.41
N VAL A 431 -5.72 -7.50 -10.23
CA VAL A 431 -4.97 -8.54 -10.94
C VAL A 431 -5.16 -8.31 -12.43
N THR A 432 -4.13 -7.80 -13.11
CA THR A 432 -4.19 -7.48 -14.52
C THR A 432 -4.11 -8.75 -15.37
N VAL A 433 -4.58 -8.66 -16.62
CA VAL A 433 -4.38 -9.74 -17.63
C VAL A 433 -2.90 -10.13 -17.70
N ASP A 434 -1.99 -9.18 -17.60
CA ASP A 434 -0.55 -9.41 -17.65
C ASP A 434 -0.05 -10.23 -16.46
N ILE A 435 -0.54 -9.97 -15.25
CA ILE A 435 -0.18 -10.75 -14.05
C ILE A 435 -0.69 -12.20 -14.18
N ILE A 436 -1.95 -12.39 -14.62
CA ILE A 436 -2.52 -13.73 -14.82
C ILE A 436 -1.73 -14.49 -15.89
N ASN A 437 -1.46 -13.83 -17.00
CA ASN A 437 -0.74 -14.46 -18.10
C ASN A 437 0.73 -14.69 -17.77
N SER A 438 1.38 -13.86 -16.96
CA SER A 438 2.74 -14.12 -16.48
C SER A 438 2.81 -15.43 -15.68
N ALA A 439 1.87 -15.68 -14.77
CA ALA A 439 1.79 -16.93 -14.02
C ALA A 439 1.47 -18.12 -14.92
N ALA A 440 0.56 -17.95 -15.88
CA ALA A 440 0.22 -18.99 -16.86
C ALA A 440 1.43 -19.39 -17.75
N TYR A 441 2.16 -18.42 -18.26
CA TYR A 441 3.37 -18.68 -19.06
C TYR A 441 4.52 -19.22 -18.21
N TYR A 442 4.64 -18.81 -16.95
CA TYR A 442 5.62 -19.40 -16.03
C TYR A 442 5.35 -20.88 -15.82
N THR A 443 4.10 -21.27 -15.55
CA THR A 443 3.70 -22.68 -15.40
C THR A 443 4.00 -23.50 -16.68
N GLN A 444 3.68 -22.96 -17.87
CA GLN A 444 4.03 -23.59 -19.14
C GLN A 444 5.54 -23.74 -19.32
N ALA A 445 6.32 -22.70 -18.96
CA ALA A 445 7.77 -22.69 -19.09
C ALA A 445 8.42 -23.81 -18.26
N LEU A 446 7.95 -23.98 -17.02
CA LEU A 446 8.40 -25.06 -16.14
C LEU A 446 8.09 -26.45 -16.72
N GLY A 447 6.86 -26.65 -17.22
CA GLY A 447 6.49 -27.89 -17.88
C GLY A 447 7.38 -28.20 -19.09
N HIS A 448 7.60 -27.22 -19.96
CA HIS A 448 8.50 -27.40 -21.12
C HIS A 448 9.96 -27.61 -20.70
N LEU A 449 10.41 -26.98 -19.62
CA LEU A 449 11.77 -27.18 -19.09
C LEU A 449 11.96 -28.63 -18.62
N GLY A 450 11.00 -29.17 -17.85
CA GLY A 450 11.00 -30.54 -17.39
C GLY A 450 10.97 -31.56 -18.55
N LEU A 451 10.21 -31.28 -19.62
CA LEU A 451 10.20 -32.11 -20.84
C LEU A 451 11.45 -31.98 -21.71
N GLY A 452 12.44 -31.18 -21.28
CA GLY A 452 13.67 -30.95 -22.06
C GLY A 452 13.49 -29.98 -23.23
N HIS A 453 12.35 -29.36 -23.43
CA HIS A 453 12.06 -28.43 -24.50
C HIS A 453 12.65 -27.04 -24.23
N ARG A 454 13.97 -26.96 -23.98
CA ARG A 454 14.70 -25.75 -23.51
C ARG A 454 14.41 -24.48 -24.33
N GLY A 455 14.30 -24.59 -25.65
CA GLY A 455 14.01 -23.44 -26.51
C GLY A 455 12.61 -22.87 -26.36
N LYS A 456 11.62 -23.70 -26.03
CA LYS A 456 10.26 -23.24 -25.70
C LYS A 456 10.22 -22.62 -24.30
N ALA A 457 10.82 -23.27 -23.32
CA ALA A 457 10.93 -22.78 -21.96
C ALA A 457 11.57 -21.39 -21.92
N LYS A 458 12.71 -21.18 -22.58
CA LYS A 458 13.39 -19.89 -22.67
C LYS A 458 12.47 -18.78 -23.22
N ARG A 459 11.71 -19.06 -24.30
CA ARG A 459 10.79 -18.07 -24.89
C ARG A 459 9.65 -17.70 -23.92
N LEU A 460 9.11 -18.69 -23.22
CA LEU A 460 8.04 -18.47 -22.26
C LEU A 460 8.54 -17.70 -21.03
N PHE A 461 9.72 -18.03 -20.48
CA PHE A 461 10.31 -17.22 -19.41
C PHE A 461 10.58 -15.77 -19.84
N ALA A 462 11.04 -15.55 -21.07
CA ALA A 462 11.21 -14.20 -21.61
C ALA A 462 9.87 -13.45 -21.72
N GLU A 463 8.79 -14.17 -22.06
CA GLU A 463 7.45 -13.56 -22.06
C GLU A 463 6.94 -13.26 -20.65
N VAL A 464 7.27 -14.10 -19.65
CA VAL A 464 7.03 -13.79 -18.24
C VAL A 464 7.75 -12.50 -17.83
N GLN A 465 9.04 -12.37 -18.17
CA GLN A 465 9.83 -11.17 -17.88
C GLN A 465 9.25 -9.91 -18.56
N ARG A 466 8.70 -10.05 -19.78
CA ARG A 466 8.05 -8.94 -20.49
C ARG A 466 6.78 -8.46 -19.77
N LEU A 467 5.97 -9.41 -19.25
CA LEU A 467 4.70 -9.12 -18.57
C LEU A 467 4.88 -8.72 -17.10
N LYS A 468 5.88 -9.31 -16.45
CA LYS A 468 6.26 -9.09 -15.06
C LYS A 468 7.78 -9.12 -14.93
N PRO A 469 8.48 -7.99 -15.16
CA PRO A 469 9.94 -7.91 -15.13
C PRO A 469 10.57 -8.35 -13.80
N ASP A 470 9.84 -8.20 -12.73
CA ASP A 470 10.20 -8.55 -11.35
C ASP A 470 9.73 -9.97 -10.95
N HIS A 471 9.51 -10.89 -11.88
CA HIS A 471 9.16 -12.27 -11.53
C HIS A 471 10.42 -13.04 -11.09
N LEU A 472 10.62 -13.20 -9.78
CA LEU A 472 11.82 -13.78 -9.15
C LEU A 472 12.29 -15.07 -9.85
N TRP A 473 11.48 -16.11 -9.80
CA TRP A 473 11.88 -17.42 -10.31
C TRP A 473 12.04 -17.46 -11.82
N ALA A 474 11.31 -16.67 -12.60
CA ALA A 474 11.55 -16.59 -14.04
C ALA A 474 12.92 -15.97 -14.33
N ASN A 475 13.33 -14.98 -13.56
CA ASN A 475 14.66 -14.38 -13.66
C ASN A 475 15.75 -15.37 -13.26
N GLU A 476 15.56 -16.14 -12.18
CA GLU A 476 16.50 -17.18 -11.77
C GLU A 476 16.61 -18.29 -12.81
N PHE A 477 15.51 -18.79 -13.36
CA PHE A 477 15.54 -19.78 -14.43
C PHE A 477 16.19 -19.25 -15.71
N MET A 478 16.07 -17.96 -16.02
CA MET A 478 16.72 -17.38 -17.20
C MET A 478 18.25 -17.39 -17.12
N LYS A 479 18.84 -17.25 -15.93
CA LYS A 479 20.30 -17.30 -15.71
C LYS A 479 20.94 -18.61 -16.25
N GLN A 480 20.20 -19.72 -16.21
CA GLN A 480 20.71 -21.01 -16.75
C GLN A 480 20.79 -21.09 -18.29
N PHE A 481 20.19 -20.14 -18.99
CA PHE A 481 20.26 -20.05 -20.46
C PHE A 481 21.31 -19.07 -20.97
N GLU A 482 21.97 -18.35 -20.05
CA GLU A 482 23.04 -17.41 -20.33
C GLU A 482 24.43 -18.06 -20.21
N LYS A 483 24.49 -19.21 -19.55
CA LYS A 483 25.67 -20.06 -19.40
C LYS A 483 25.74 -21.03 -20.57
#